data_68c8c23a9a981a1f53974bbeeaa2e246
#
_entry.id   68c8c23a9a981a1f53974bbeeaa2e246
#
_cell.length_a   1.000
_cell.length_b   1.000
_cell.length_c   1.000
_cell.angle_alpha   90.00
_cell.angle_beta   90.00
_cell.angle_gamma   90.00
#
_symmetry.space_group_name_H-M   'P 1'
#
loop_
_entity.id
_entity.type
_entity.pdbx_description
1 polymer ?
#
loop_
_entity_poly.entity_id
_entity_poly.type
_entity_poly.pdbx_seq_one_letter_code
_entity_poly.pdbx_strand_id
1 'polypeptide(L)'
;MENEIFRVGNDTARVYRCNTAVVGSGAAGFNAADRLWKLGQHDILLITENRIGGTSRNTGSDKQTYYKLTLSGGDPDSVREMAQTLYEGRCVDGDIALCEAALSTQCFLKLVELGVPFPRNRYGEYIGYKTDHDPRRRATSVGPYTSKQMTECLERAVQNDGVPVLDKMQVIRVLSENDTVCGLLCLNAAAQDDAERFVLIRCKNVIYATGGPAGMYADSVYPFSQYGATGLALEAGAKGKNLTEWQYGLASVAPRWNVSGTYMQVLPRVYSTESDGSDE
;
A
#
# COMPACT_ATOMS: atom_id res chain seq x y z
N MET A 1 -16.11 -21.29 -11.55
CA MET A 1 -16.06 -20.05 -12.36
C MET A 1 -16.38 -20.46 -13.79
N GLU A 2 -17.49 -19.96 -14.35
CA GLU A 2 -17.86 -20.26 -15.74
C GLU A 2 -16.89 -19.57 -16.69
N ASN A 3 -16.44 -20.28 -17.73
CA ASN A 3 -15.58 -19.74 -18.78
C ASN A 3 -16.44 -18.92 -19.76
N GLU A 4 -16.84 -17.73 -19.36
CA GLU A 4 -17.51 -16.78 -20.25
C GLU A 4 -16.46 -16.05 -21.08
N ILE A 5 -16.69 -15.98 -22.41
CA ILE A 5 -15.85 -15.23 -23.34
C ILE A 5 -16.67 -14.06 -23.86
N PHE A 6 -16.13 -12.85 -23.75
CA PHE A 6 -16.70 -11.64 -24.30
C PHE A 6 -15.93 -11.24 -25.57
N ARG A 7 -16.65 -10.90 -26.64
CA ARG A 7 -16.05 -10.47 -27.91
C ARG A 7 -16.24 -8.98 -28.12
N VAL A 8 -15.15 -8.29 -28.50
CA VAL A 8 -15.15 -6.88 -28.88
C VAL A 8 -14.43 -6.76 -30.23
N GLY A 9 -15.18 -6.63 -31.33
CA GLY A 9 -14.61 -6.66 -32.67
C GLY A 9 -13.92 -7.99 -32.94
N ASN A 10 -12.63 -7.95 -33.23
CA ASN A 10 -11.81 -9.14 -33.48
C ASN A 10 -11.15 -9.70 -32.20
N ASP A 11 -11.24 -8.96 -31.09
CA ASP A 11 -10.62 -9.36 -29.84
C ASP A 11 -11.59 -10.16 -28.96
N THR A 12 -11.03 -11.02 -28.11
CA THR A 12 -11.74 -11.79 -27.11
C THR A 12 -11.20 -11.49 -25.71
N ALA A 13 -12.08 -11.53 -24.72
CA ALA A 13 -11.70 -11.40 -23.32
C ALA A 13 -12.34 -12.51 -22.49
N ARG A 14 -11.54 -13.17 -21.65
CA ARG A 14 -12.07 -14.07 -20.64
C ARG A 14 -12.77 -13.25 -19.56
N VAL A 15 -13.95 -13.65 -19.13
CA VAL A 15 -14.75 -12.92 -18.15
C VAL A 15 -14.71 -13.61 -16.80
N TYR A 16 -14.35 -12.84 -15.75
CA TYR A 16 -14.53 -13.24 -14.35
C TYR A 16 -15.63 -12.38 -13.72
N ARG A 17 -16.32 -12.94 -12.73
CA ARG A 17 -17.36 -12.24 -11.98
C ARG A 17 -17.09 -12.33 -10.50
N CYS A 18 -17.25 -11.22 -9.79
CA CYS A 18 -17.21 -11.17 -8.33
C CYS A 18 -18.03 -9.98 -7.82
N ASN A 19 -18.34 -10.00 -6.55
CA ASN A 19 -18.94 -8.84 -5.89
C ASN A 19 -17.91 -7.71 -5.74
N THR A 20 -16.71 -8.05 -5.22
CA THR A 20 -15.66 -7.08 -4.93
C THR A 20 -14.32 -7.51 -5.53
N ALA A 21 -13.78 -6.67 -6.38
CA ALA A 21 -12.43 -6.79 -6.92
C ALA A 21 -11.45 -6.00 -6.06
N VAL A 22 -10.37 -6.65 -5.61
CA VAL A 22 -9.26 -6.00 -4.89
C VAL A 22 -8.06 -5.94 -5.82
N VAL A 23 -7.59 -4.75 -6.16
CA VAL A 23 -6.48 -4.53 -7.09
C VAL A 23 -5.21 -4.21 -6.32
N GLY A 24 -4.22 -5.10 -6.42
CA GLY A 24 -2.92 -4.98 -5.77
C GLY A 24 -2.71 -5.98 -4.64
N SER A 25 -1.51 -6.54 -4.57
CA SER A 25 -1.05 -7.55 -3.59
C SER A 25 -0.03 -7.01 -2.58
N GLY A 26 -0.07 -5.71 -2.32
CA GLY A 26 0.65 -5.09 -1.20
C GLY A 26 -0.08 -5.29 0.13
N ALA A 27 0.44 -4.69 1.21
CA ALA A 27 -0.16 -4.77 2.54
C ALA A 27 -1.63 -4.30 2.55
N ALA A 28 -1.96 -3.23 1.83
CA ALA A 28 -3.32 -2.69 1.74
C ALA A 28 -4.28 -3.67 1.05
N GLY A 29 -3.89 -4.26 -0.10
CA GLY A 29 -4.73 -5.18 -0.84
C GLY A 29 -4.99 -6.49 -0.09
N PHE A 30 -3.95 -7.12 0.45
CA PHE A 30 -4.12 -8.32 1.26
C PHE A 30 -4.93 -8.04 2.54
N ASN A 31 -4.68 -6.91 3.21
CA ASN A 31 -5.48 -6.54 4.38
C ASN A 31 -6.95 -6.32 4.04
N ALA A 32 -7.25 -5.68 2.90
CA ALA A 32 -8.62 -5.47 2.44
C ALA A 32 -9.33 -6.79 2.14
N ALA A 33 -8.67 -7.72 1.44
CA ALA A 33 -9.23 -9.02 1.11
C ALA A 33 -9.53 -9.85 2.37
N ASP A 34 -8.57 -9.97 3.31
CA ASP A 34 -8.77 -10.67 4.58
C ASP A 34 -9.88 -10.00 5.43
N ARG A 35 -9.92 -8.66 5.46
CA ARG A 35 -10.94 -7.95 6.23
C ARG A 35 -12.35 -8.15 5.67
N LEU A 36 -12.50 -8.09 4.36
CA LEU A 36 -13.78 -8.40 3.69
C LEU A 36 -14.24 -9.82 4.03
N TRP A 37 -13.34 -10.79 3.93
CA TRP A 37 -13.63 -12.18 4.26
C TRP A 37 -14.12 -12.34 5.69
N LYS A 38 -13.41 -11.76 6.67
CA LYS A 38 -13.80 -11.78 8.09
C LYS A 38 -15.13 -11.06 8.39
N LEU A 39 -15.54 -10.15 7.50
CA LEU A 39 -16.83 -9.48 7.57
C LEU A 39 -17.96 -10.25 6.86
N GLY A 40 -17.68 -11.44 6.32
CA GLY A 40 -18.67 -12.29 5.64
C GLY A 40 -18.84 -12.00 4.16
N GLN A 41 -18.06 -11.11 3.55
CA GLN A 41 -18.01 -10.94 2.11
C GLN A 41 -17.01 -11.94 1.53
N HIS A 42 -17.50 -13.03 0.95
CA HIS A 42 -16.67 -14.11 0.42
C HIS A 42 -16.54 -14.09 -1.11
N ASP A 43 -17.37 -13.34 -1.81
CA ASP A 43 -17.32 -13.18 -3.27
C ASP A 43 -16.31 -12.08 -3.64
N ILE A 44 -15.03 -12.40 -3.44
CA ILE A 44 -13.89 -11.52 -3.61
C ILE A 44 -12.93 -12.10 -4.65
N LEU A 45 -12.35 -11.24 -5.48
CA LEU A 45 -11.27 -11.59 -6.39
C LEU A 45 -10.12 -10.60 -6.20
N LEU A 46 -8.93 -11.08 -5.86
CA LEU A 46 -7.71 -10.26 -5.81
C LEU A 46 -7.00 -10.33 -7.15
N ILE A 47 -6.69 -9.18 -7.72
CA ILE A 47 -6.04 -9.03 -9.03
C ILE A 47 -4.71 -8.32 -8.84
N THR A 48 -3.64 -8.85 -9.42
CA THR A 48 -2.31 -8.26 -9.29
C THR A 48 -1.44 -8.57 -10.52
N GLU A 49 -0.64 -7.61 -10.90
CA GLU A 49 0.36 -7.78 -11.96
C GLU A 49 1.51 -8.71 -11.53
N ASN A 50 1.91 -8.59 -10.28
CA ASN A 50 2.95 -9.43 -9.70
C ASN A 50 2.68 -9.63 -8.20
N ARG A 51 2.27 -10.83 -7.84
CA ARG A 51 1.91 -11.20 -6.47
C ARG A 51 2.98 -10.89 -5.43
N ILE A 52 4.25 -10.96 -5.81
CA ILE A 52 5.39 -10.71 -4.92
C ILE A 52 6.10 -9.38 -5.22
N GLY A 53 5.58 -8.57 -6.14
CA GLY A 53 6.27 -7.39 -6.69
C GLY A 53 6.06 -6.10 -5.92
N GLY A 54 5.06 -6.02 -5.05
CA GLY A 54 4.64 -4.76 -4.40
C GLY A 54 5.70 -4.14 -3.49
N THR A 55 5.62 -2.83 -3.32
CA THR A 55 6.53 -2.03 -2.48
C THR A 55 6.56 -2.51 -1.04
N SER A 56 5.41 -2.84 -0.45
CA SER A 56 5.31 -3.33 0.94
C SER A 56 6.19 -4.56 1.21
N ARG A 57 6.40 -5.40 0.19
CA ARG A 57 7.25 -6.59 0.29
C ARG A 57 8.71 -6.33 -0.03
N ASN A 58 9.00 -5.42 -0.96
CA ASN A 58 10.30 -5.28 -1.61
C ASN A 58 11.07 -4.03 -1.21
N THR A 59 10.59 -3.26 -0.24
CA THR A 59 11.36 -2.18 0.38
C THR A 59 11.84 -2.60 1.75
N GLY A 60 12.98 -2.06 2.14
CA GLY A 60 13.55 -2.23 3.46
C GLY A 60 14.29 -0.96 3.86
N SER A 61 14.28 -0.64 5.13
CA SER A 61 14.97 0.52 5.70
C SER A 61 15.20 0.28 7.19
N ASP A 62 16.25 0.85 7.73
CA ASP A 62 16.50 0.92 9.18
C ASP A 62 15.40 1.69 9.94
N LYS A 63 14.62 2.48 9.21
CA LYS A 63 13.53 3.32 9.72
C LYS A 63 12.12 2.76 9.44
N GLN A 64 12.00 1.52 9.00
CA GLN A 64 10.67 0.94 8.82
C GLN A 64 9.92 0.87 10.15
N THR A 65 8.84 1.60 10.23
CA THR A 65 8.05 1.84 11.43
C THR A 65 6.59 1.54 11.19
N TYR A 66 5.98 0.81 12.11
CA TYR A 66 4.53 0.77 12.24
C TYR A 66 4.11 1.84 13.25
N TYR A 67 3.18 2.70 12.88
CA TYR A 67 2.74 3.83 13.67
C TYR A 67 1.32 3.62 14.20
N LYS A 68 1.13 3.72 15.50
CA LYS A 68 -0.14 3.47 16.19
C LYS A 68 -0.22 4.21 17.51
N LEU A 69 -1.40 4.29 18.09
CA LEU A 69 -1.57 4.78 19.47
C LEU A 69 -0.63 4.06 20.44
N THR A 70 -0.15 4.78 21.43
CA THR A 70 0.68 4.23 22.50
C THR A 70 -0.08 3.16 23.28
N LEU A 71 0.51 1.96 23.46
CA LEU A 71 -0.07 0.83 24.18
C LEU A 71 0.65 0.50 25.49
N SER A 72 1.72 1.24 25.82
CA SER A 72 2.52 0.97 27.01
C SER A 72 3.30 2.20 27.47
N GLY A 73 3.93 2.10 28.64
CA GLY A 73 4.91 3.09 29.10
C GLY A 73 4.33 4.29 29.83
N GLY A 74 3.06 4.30 30.20
CA GLY A 74 2.46 5.35 31.02
C GLY A 74 2.27 6.70 30.30
N ASP A 75 2.55 6.78 29.00
CA ASP A 75 2.30 7.98 28.21
C ASP A 75 0.81 8.01 27.80
N PRO A 76 0.00 8.95 28.28
CA PRO A 76 -1.38 9.08 27.82
C PRO A 76 -1.40 9.44 26.33
N ASP A 77 -2.31 8.84 25.57
CA ASP A 77 -2.49 9.10 24.15
C ASP A 77 -3.96 9.05 23.78
N SER A 78 -4.33 9.68 22.67
CA SER A 78 -5.71 9.68 22.20
C SER A 78 -5.78 9.69 20.68
N VAL A 79 -6.91 9.19 20.16
CA VAL A 79 -7.23 9.23 18.72
C VAL A 79 -7.12 10.66 18.18
N ARG A 80 -7.68 11.63 18.90
CA ARG A 80 -7.66 13.03 18.49
C ARG A 80 -6.25 13.60 18.44
N GLU A 81 -5.42 13.31 19.45
CA GLU A 81 -4.04 13.79 19.51
C GLU A 81 -3.20 13.17 18.38
N MET A 82 -3.35 11.88 18.12
CA MET A 82 -2.66 11.23 17.02
C MET A 82 -3.09 11.79 15.66
N ALA A 83 -4.38 11.96 15.44
CA ALA A 83 -4.90 12.56 14.21
C ALA A 83 -4.40 14.00 14.02
N GLN A 84 -4.36 14.79 15.10
CA GLN A 84 -3.82 16.14 15.08
C GLN A 84 -2.33 16.15 14.72
N THR A 85 -1.52 15.26 15.31
CA THR A 85 -0.10 15.13 14.99
C THR A 85 0.13 14.83 13.51
N LEU A 86 -0.66 13.92 12.91
CA LEU A 86 -0.60 13.61 11.48
C LEU A 86 -1.01 14.81 10.62
N TYR A 87 -2.07 15.53 11.03
CA TYR A 87 -2.61 16.67 10.29
C TYR A 87 -1.70 17.90 10.34
N GLU A 88 -0.96 18.11 11.42
CA GLU A 88 0.00 19.22 11.57
C GLU A 88 1.12 19.17 10.53
N GLY A 89 1.46 18.01 10.01
CA GLY A 89 2.33 17.83 8.85
C GLY A 89 1.78 18.43 7.55
N ARG A 90 0.49 18.74 7.47
CA ARG A 90 -0.23 19.35 6.34
C ARG A 90 -0.23 18.55 5.04
N CYS A 91 0.31 17.32 5.05
CA CYS A 91 0.45 16.46 3.87
C CYS A 91 -0.62 15.37 3.82
N VAL A 92 -1.61 15.39 4.73
CA VAL A 92 -2.65 14.36 4.84
C VAL A 92 -4.05 14.98 4.87
N ASP A 93 -5.03 14.19 4.47
CA ASP A 93 -6.45 14.49 4.68
C ASP A 93 -6.80 14.28 6.17
N GLY A 94 -7.45 15.27 6.80
CA GLY A 94 -7.76 15.23 8.23
C GLY A 94 -8.76 14.13 8.62
N ASP A 95 -9.74 13.83 7.76
CA ASP A 95 -10.70 12.77 8.00
C ASP A 95 -10.05 11.38 7.88
N ILE A 96 -9.15 11.21 6.91
CA ILE A 96 -8.35 9.99 6.79
C ILE A 96 -7.43 9.83 8.00
N ALA A 97 -6.73 10.88 8.42
CA ALA A 97 -5.88 10.86 9.61
C ALA A 97 -6.65 10.46 10.88
N LEU A 98 -7.89 10.94 11.02
CA LEU A 98 -8.78 10.57 12.13
C LEU A 98 -9.17 9.08 12.07
N CYS A 99 -9.51 8.57 10.89
CA CYS A 99 -9.83 7.16 10.68
C CYS A 99 -8.62 6.26 10.96
N GLU A 100 -7.44 6.64 10.48
CA GLU A 100 -6.19 5.90 10.74
C GLU A 100 -5.88 5.84 12.23
N ALA A 101 -5.96 6.97 12.93
CA ALA A 101 -5.74 7.03 14.36
C ALA A 101 -6.74 6.16 15.14
N ALA A 102 -8.03 6.24 14.80
CA ALA A 102 -9.09 5.47 15.46
C ALA A 102 -8.92 3.96 15.31
N LEU A 103 -8.45 3.50 14.15
CA LEU A 103 -8.28 2.07 13.84
C LEU A 103 -6.86 1.54 14.13
N SER A 104 -5.90 2.42 14.45
CA SER A 104 -4.48 2.08 14.53
C SER A 104 -4.18 0.92 15.46
N THR A 105 -4.76 0.91 16.66
CA THR A 105 -4.59 -0.16 17.67
C THR A 105 -5.18 -1.49 17.19
N GLN A 106 -6.39 -1.44 16.63
CA GLN A 106 -7.07 -2.63 16.13
C GLN A 106 -6.28 -3.27 14.98
N CYS A 107 -5.79 -2.45 14.04
CA CYS A 107 -4.97 -2.92 12.93
C CYS A 107 -3.64 -3.51 13.42
N PHE A 108 -3.03 -2.90 14.43
CA PHE A 108 -1.81 -3.42 15.03
C PHE A 108 -2.01 -4.80 15.67
N LEU A 109 -3.04 -4.93 16.51
CA LEU A 109 -3.33 -6.20 17.18
C LEU A 109 -3.68 -7.30 16.17
N LYS A 110 -4.39 -6.98 15.10
CA LYS A 110 -4.60 -7.92 13.99
C LYS A 110 -3.29 -8.45 13.42
N LEU A 111 -2.30 -7.59 13.17
CA LEU A 111 -1.00 -8.01 12.66
C LEU A 111 -0.24 -8.89 13.65
N VAL A 112 -0.37 -8.61 14.94
CA VAL A 112 0.16 -9.46 16.01
C VAL A 112 -0.47 -10.85 15.99
N GLU A 113 -1.80 -10.93 15.89
CA GLU A 113 -2.55 -12.19 15.79
C GLU A 113 -2.16 -12.99 14.54
N LEU A 114 -1.85 -12.32 13.43
CA LEU A 114 -1.35 -12.95 12.21
C LEU A 114 0.11 -13.40 12.31
N GLY A 115 0.80 -13.10 13.41
CA GLY A 115 2.14 -13.59 13.69
C GLY A 115 3.28 -12.63 13.36
N VAL A 116 3.01 -11.33 13.17
CA VAL A 116 4.09 -10.34 13.05
C VAL A 116 4.77 -10.18 14.42
N PRO A 117 6.09 -10.42 14.56
CA PRO A 117 6.77 -10.54 15.85
C PRO A 117 7.17 -9.16 16.41
N PHE A 118 6.21 -8.28 16.63
CA PHE A 118 6.50 -6.99 17.26
C PHE A 118 7.10 -7.14 18.66
N PRO A 119 8.07 -6.30 19.04
CA PRO A 119 8.79 -6.42 20.30
C PRO A 119 7.87 -6.19 21.51
N ARG A 120 8.11 -6.96 22.55
CA ARG A 120 7.47 -6.83 23.86
C ARG A 120 8.52 -6.66 24.94
N ASN A 121 8.16 -5.98 26.02
CA ASN A 121 8.98 -5.95 27.22
C ASN A 121 8.78 -7.24 28.04
N ARG A 122 9.50 -7.33 29.19
CA ARG A 122 9.40 -8.48 30.10
C ARG A 122 8.01 -8.71 30.72
N TYR A 123 7.13 -7.74 30.62
CA TYR A 123 5.74 -7.81 31.10
C TYR A 123 4.74 -8.13 29.98
N GLY A 124 5.20 -8.35 28.76
CA GLY A 124 4.35 -8.63 27.60
C GLY A 124 3.76 -7.41 26.91
N GLU A 125 4.12 -6.19 27.33
CA GLU A 125 3.62 -4.96 26.73
C GLU A 125 4.35 -4.65 25.41
N TYR A 126 3.61 -4.12 24.44
CA TYR A 126 4.16 -3.66 23.16
C TYR A 126 4.80 -2.28 23.32
N ILE A 127 6.11 -2.27 23.33
CA ILE A 127 6.90 -1.06 23.55
C ILE A 127 6.92 -0.22 22.25
N GLY A 128 6.72 1.10 22.42
CA GLY A 128 6.91 2.08 21.36
C GLY A 128 8.18 2.90 21.57
N TYR A 129 8.61 3.55 20.50
CA TYR A 129 9.66 4.56 20.53
C TYR A 129 9.18 5.86 19.86
N LYS A 130 9.86 6.96 20.14
CA LYS A 130 9.57 8.23 19.47
C LYS A 130 10.22 8.24 18.09
N THR A 131 9.47 8.69 17.10
CA THR A 131 10.02 9.20 15.85
C THR A 131 10.28 10.69 15.95
N ASP A 132 10.99 11.24 14.96
CA ASP A 132 11.28 12.66 14.90
C ASP A 132 9.96 13.46 14.92
N HIS A 133 9.89 14.49 15.75
CA HIS A 133 8.71 15.36 15.93
C HIS A 133 7.45 14.73 16.53
N ASP A 134 7.43 13.42 16.82
CA ASP A 134 6.30 12.82 17.51
C ASP A 134 6.33 13.11 19.02
N PRO A 135 5.27 13.67 19.61
CA PRO A 135 5.20 13.90 21.05
C PRO A 135 5.12 12.59 21.86
N ARG A 136 4.72 11.49 21.24
CA ARG A 136 4.46 10.20 21.89
C ARG A 136 5.34 9.07 21.35
N ARG A 137 5.33 7.92 22.06
CA ARG A 137 6.03 6.68 21.66
C ARG A 137 5.11 5.79 20.80
N ARG A 138 4.67 6.30 19.65
CA ARG A 138 3.71 5.63 18.77
C ARG A 138 4.34 4.63 17.81
N ALA A 139 5.63 4.74 17.59
CA ALA A 139 6.36 3.92 16.64
C ALA A 139 6.73 2.54 17.22
N THR A 140 6.66 1.51 16.39
CA THR A 140 7.21 0.17 16.68
C THR A 140 7.71 -0.48 15.40
N SER A 141 8.63 -1.42 15.48
CA SER A 141 9.11 -2.14 14.29
C SER A 141 9.66 -3.52 14.64
N VAL A 142 9.79 -4.37 13.64
CA VAL A 142 10.52 -5.64 13.71
C VAL A 142 11.82 -5.58 12.89
N GLY A 143 12.39 -4.38 12.76
CA GLY A 143 13.61 -4.10 11.99
C GLY A 143 13.34 -3.72 10.54
N PRO A 144 14.37 -3.81 9.66
CA PRO A 144 14.32 -3.30 8.28
C PRO A 144 13.27 -3.96 7.39
N TYR A 145 12.76 -5.10 7.78
CA TYR A 145 11.78 -5.91 7.02
C TYR A 145 10.38 -5.88 7.63
N THR A 146 10.04 -4.87 8.42
CA THR A 146 8.72 -4.75 9.07
C THR A 146 7.58 -4.89 8.06
N SER A 147 7.58 -4.11 6.98
CA SER A 147 6.51 -4.15 5.98
C SER A 147 6.49 -5.44 5.17
N LYS A 148 7.65 -6.06 4.93
CA LYS A 148 7.74 -7.39 4.31
C LYS A 148 7.05 -8.44 5.18
N GLN A 149 7.39 -8.52 6.46
CA GLN A 149 6.80 -9.49 7.39
C GLN A 149 5.30 -9.28 7.54
N MET A 150 4.84 -8.03 7.64
CA MET A 150 3.41 -7.69 7.65
C MET A 150 2.71 -8.21 6.38
N THR A 151 3.28 -7.96 5.21
CA THR A 151 2.71 -8.36 3.92
C THR A 151 2.63 -9.88 3.80
N GLU A 152 3.68 -10.60 4.20
CA GLU A 152 3.72 -12.05 4.17
C GLU A 152 2.73 -12.71 5.15
N CYS A 153 2.52 -12.11 6.33
CA CYS A 153 1.51 -12.56 7.27
C CYS A 153 0.09 -12.35 6.72
N LEU A 154 -0.18 -11.19 6.12
CA LEU A 154 -1.45 -10.89 5.48
C LEU A 154 -1.72 -11.77 4.25
N GLU A 155 -0.70 -12.04 3.45
CA GLU A 155 -0.82 -12.97 2.32
C GLU A 155 -1.21 -14.38 2.78
N ARG A 156 -0.54 -14.90 3.83
CA ARG A 156 -0.91 -16.21 4.41
C ARG A 156 -2.36 -16.23 4.92
N ALA A 157 -2.84 -15.13 5.52
CA ALA A 157 -4.23 -15.05 5.95
C ALA A 157 -5.19 -15.16 4.76
N VAL A 158 -4.95 -14.41 3.69
CA VAL A 158 -5.75 -14.43 2.46
C VAL A 158 -5.74 -15.83 1.79
N GLN A 159 -4.58 -16.51 1.82
CA GLN A 159 -4.47 -17.90 1.33
C GLN A 159 -5.27 -18.87 2.17
N ASN A 160 -5.20 -18.76 3.49
CA ASN A 160 -5.95 -19.61 4.42
C ASN A 160 -7.47 -19.40 4.30
N ASP A 161 -7.88 -18.18 4.02
CA ASP A 161 -9.27 -17.82 3.73
C ASP A 161 -9.74 -18.35 2.37
N GLY A 162 -8.85 -18.80 1.50
CA GLY A 162 -9.18 -19.33 0.18
C GLY A 162 -9.61 -18.27 -0.84
N VAL A 163 -9.25 -17.00 -0.62
CA VAL A 163 -9.56 -15.92 -1.58
C VAL A 163 -8.79 -16.13 -2.89
N PRO A 164 -9.49 -16.19 -4.04
CA PRO A 164 -8.83 -16.36 -5.33
C PRO A 164 -7.93 -15.16 -5.67
N VAL A 165 -6.74 -15.46 -6.21
CA VAL A 165 -5.77 -14.46 -6.66
C VAL A 165 -5.48 -14.67 -8.14
N LEU A 166 -5.74 -13.67 -8.96
CA LEU A 166 -5.31 -13.62 -10.36
C LEU A 166 -3.96 -12.88 -10.41
N ASP A 167 -2.89 -13.64 -10.55
CA ASP A 167 -1.54 -13.11 -10.76
C ASP A 167 -1.27 -12.82 -12.23
N LYS A 168 -0.30 -11.97 -12.54
CA LYS A 168 0.07 -11.54 -13.90
C LYS A 168 -1.03 -10.76 -14.63
N MET A 169 -1.96 -10.18 -13.90
CA MET A 169 -3.04 -9.36 -14.43
C MET A 169 -2.78 -7.90 -14.16
N GLN A 170 -2.43 -7.15 -15.21
CA GLN A 170 -2.29 -5.70 -15.15
C GLN A 170 -3.63 -5.05 -15.44
N VAL A 171 -4.19 -4.33 -14.47
CA VAL A 171 -5.39 -3.52 -14.70
C VAL A 171 -5.00 -2.35 -15.60
N ILE A 172 -5.66 -2.24 -16.75
CA ILE A 172 -5.42 -1.18 -17.74
C ILE A 172 -6.57 -0.19 -17.85
N ARG A 173 -7.74 -0.54 -17.30
CA ARG A 173 -8.89 0.37 -17.22
C ARG A 173 -9.83 -0.02 -16.08
N VAL A 174 -10.34 0.99 -15.37
CA VAL A 174 -11.52 0.86 -14.51
C VAL A 174 -12.76 1.21 -15.35
N LEU A 175 -13.72 0.31 -15.39
CA LEU A 175 -14.94 0.47 -16.16
C LEU A 175 -16.04 1.03 -15.27
N SER A 176 -16.69 2.10 -15.73
CA SER A 176 -17.82 2.73 -15.05
C SER A 176 -18.94 3.04 -16.02
N GLU A 177 -20.16 3.01 -15.52
CA GLU A 177 -21.37 3.39 -16.23
C GLU A 177 -22.25 4.20 -15.28
N ASN A 178 -22.71 5.39 -15.70
CA ASN A 178 -23.52 6.30 -14.88
C ASN A 178 -22.89 6.55 -13.49
N ASP A 179 -21.60 6.94 -13.46
CA ASP A 179 -20.80 7.20 -12.26
C ASP A 179 -20.71 6.01 -11.27
N THR A 180 -21.01 4.81 -11.75
CA THR A 180 -20.92 3.59 -10.96
C THR A 180 -19.93 2.63 -11.58
N VAL A 181 -18.99 2.13 -10.77
CA VAL A 181 -18.04 1.11 -11.23
C VAL A 181 -18.81 -0.17 -11.60
N CYS A 182 -18.45 -0.77 -12.74
CA CYS A 182 -19.07 -2.01 -13.22
C CYS A 182 -18.04 -3.11 -13.55
N GLY A 183 -16.75 -2.79 -13.52
CA GLY A 183 -15.71 -3.78 -13.78
C GLY A 183 -14.32 -3.21 -13.99
N LEU A 184 -13.42 -4.11 -14.41
CA LEU A 184 -12.03 -3.83 -14.75
C LEU A 184 -11.68 -4.50 -16.07
N LEU A 185 -10.90 -3.83 -16.91
CA LEU A 185 -10.21 -4.45 -18.03
C LEU A 185 -8.76 -4.68 -17.63
N CYS A 186 -8.29 -5.90 -17.82
CA CYS A 186 -6.94 -6.31 -17.49
C CYS A 186 -6.21 -6.85 -18.72
N LEU A 187 -4.90 -6.64 -18.73
CA LEU A 187 -3.97 -7.30 -19.62
C LEU A 187 -3.35 -8.48 -18.88
N ASN A 188 -3.43 -9.66 -19.47
CA ASN A 188 -2.81 -10.88 -18.97
C ASN A 188 -1.35 -10.95 -19.46
N ALA A 189 -0.39 -10.65 -18.59
CA ALA A 189 1.04 -10.70 -18.92
C ALA A 189 1.58 -12.13 -19.09
N ALA A 190 0.79 -13.15 -18.75
CA ALA A 190 1.14 -14.57 -18.94
C ALA A 190 0.46 -15.19 -20.18
N ALA A 191 -0.29 -14.40 -20.97
CA ALA A 191 -0.98 -14.89 -22.16
C ALA A 191 0.01 -15.48 -23.18
N GLN A 192 -0.32 -16.66 -23.72
CA GLN A 192 0.47 -17.32 -24.74
C GLN A 192 -0.05 -16.98 -26.15
N ASP A 193 -1.29 -16.51 -26.25
CA ASP A 193 -1.93 -16.10 -27.49
C ASP A 193 -2.82 -14.88 -27.30
N ASP A 194 -3.32 -14.32 -28.40
CA ASP A 194 -4.16 -13.13 -28.39
C ASP A 194 -5.54 -13.37 -27.76
N ALA A 195 -6.04 -14.59 -27.77
CA ALA A 195 -7.34 -14.92 -27.17
C ALA A 195 -7.31 -14.86 -25.63
N GLU A 196 -6.15 -15.02 -25.03
CA GLU A 196 -5.93 -14.93 -23.59
C GLU A 196 -5.43 -13.57 -23.11
N ARG A 197 -5.11 -12.66 -24.04
CA ARG A 197 -4.47 -11.37 -23.75
C ARG A 197 -5.34 -10.48 -22.85
N PHE A 198 -6.63 -10.42 -23.10
CA PHE A 198 -7.54 -9.57 -22.34
C PHE A 198 -8.39 -10.35 -21.36
N VAL A 199 -8.56 -9.78 -20.17
CA VAL A 199 -9.41 -10.30 -19.12
C VAL A 199 -10.36 -9.21 -18.65
N LEU A 200 -11.66 -9.50 -18.64
CA LEU A 200 -12.71 -8.64 -18.14
C LEU A 200 -13.15 -9.12 -16.76
N ILE A 201 -13.06 -8.27 -15.76
CA ILE A 201 -13.61 -8.53 -14.43
C ILE A 201 -14.90 -7.74 -14.29
N ARG A 202 -16.04 -8.42 -14.15
CA ARG A 202 -17.31 -7.78 -13.80
C ARG A 202 -17.48 -7.79 -12.29
N CYS A 203 -17.60 -6.60 -11.69
CA CYS A 203 -17.74 -6.45 -10.25
C CYS A 203 -18.62 -5.26 -9.87
N LYS A 204 -19.13 -5.27 -8.65
CA LYS A 204 -19.93 -4.17 -8.10
C LYS A 204 -19.07 -3.15 -7.35
N ASN A 205 -17.95 -3.60 -6.80
CA ASN A 205 -17.06 -2.79 -5.99
C ASN A 205 -15.61 -3.04 -6.40
N VAL A 206 -14.80 -1.99 -6.34
CA VAL A 206 -13.36 -2.05 -6.53
C VAL A 206 -12.65 -1.42 -5.34
N ILE A 207 -11.73 -2.17 -4.73
CA ILE A 207 -10.76 -1.63 -3.78
C ILE A 207 -9.45 -1.50 -4.53
N TYR A 208 -9.03 -0.26 -4.77
CA TYR A 208 -7.86 0.06 -5.58
C TYR A 208 -6.64 0.28 -4.69
N ALA A 209 -5.80 -0.74 -4.54
CA ALA A 209 -4.68 -0.80 -3.59
C ALA A 209 -3.32 -0.94 -4.31
N THR A 210 -3.13 -0.19 -5.38
CA THR A 210 -1.97 -0.31 -6.29
C THR A 210 -0.71 0.41 -5.81
N GLY A 211 -0.76 1.04 -4.64
CA GLY A 211 0.35 1.83 -4.11
C GLY A 211 0.42 3.25 -4.71
N GLY A 212 1.50 3.95 -4.40
CA GLY A 212 1.70 5.34 -4.82
C GLY A 212 2.35 5.49 -6.20
N PRO A 213 2.48 6.72 -6.69
CA PRO A 213 2.91 7.04 -8.07
C PRO A 213 4.42 7.27 -8.22
N ALA A 214 5.26 6.78 -7.33
CA ALA A 214 6.70 7.10 -7.33
C ALA A 214 7.42 6.75 -8.64
N GLY A 215 6.93 5.75 -9.37
CA GLY A 215 7.48 5.34 -10.67
C GLY A 215 7.20 6.33 -11.83
N MET A 216 6.45 7.40 -11.60
CA MET A 216 6.29 8.47 -12.58
C MET A 216 7.53 9.37 -12.73
N TYR A 217 8.43 9.34 -11.74
CA TYR A 217 9.67 10.10 -11.77
C TYR A 217 10.77 9.31 -12.50
N ALA A 218 11.64 10.04 -13.20
CA ALA A 218 12.78 9.43 -13.90
C ALA A 218 13.71 8.67 -12.96
N ASP A 219 13.94 9.22 -11.77
CA ASP A 219 14.71 8.61 -10.71
C ASP A 219 13.82 8.35 -9.49
N SER A 220 13.80 7.10 -9.04
CA SER A 220 13.00 6.69 -7.90
C SER A 220 13.72 5.61 -7.10
N VAL A 221 13.65 5.69 -5.77
CA VAL A 221 14.19 4.68 -4.85
C VAL A 221 13.24 3.51 -4.65
N TYR A 222 11.99 3.63 -5.09
CA TYR A 222 10.99 2.59 -4.99
C TYR A 222 11.26 1.42 -5.96
N PRO A 223 10.73 0.23 -5.67
CA PRO A 223 10.74 -0.88 -6.62
C PRO A 223 10.11 -0.49 -7.95
N PHE A 224 10.60 -1.08 -9.02
CA PHE A 224 10.12 -0.80 -10.38
C PHE A 224 8.61 -1.02 -10.56
N SER A 225 8.01 -1.92 -9.77
CA SER A 225 6.57 -2.17 -9.77
C SER A 225 5.71 -1.00 -9.26
N GLN A 226 6.31 0.06 -8.69
CA GLN A 226 5.58 1.22 -8.19
C GLN A 226 5.54 2.36 -9.21
N TYR A 227 5.06 2.10 -10.39
CA TYR A 227 4.99 3.10 -11.47
C TYR A 227 3.66 3.86 -11.57
N GLY A 228 2.81 3.75 -10.55
CA GLY A 228 1.71 4.69 -10.36
C GLY A 228 0.49 4.47 -11.22
N ALA A 229 -0.25 3.40 -10.98
CA ALA A 229 -1.55 3.19 -11.60
C ALA A 229 -2.66 4.16 -11.12
N THR A 230 -2.30 5.23 -10.40
CA THR A 230 -3.21 6.26 -9.85
C THR A 230 -4.06 6.91 -10.94
N GLY A 231 -3.49 7.13 -12.14
CA GLY A 231 -4.19 7.74 -13.27
C GLY A 231 -5.46 7.02 -13.69
N LEU A 232 -5.48 5.68 -13.61
CA LEU A 232 -6.66 4.89 -13.96
C LEU A 232 -7.85 5.14 -13.01
N ALA A 233 -7.57 5.34 -11.72
CA ALA A 233 -8.60 5.67 -10.75
C ALA A 233 -9.13 7.09 -10.97
N LEU A 234 -8.26 8.06 -11.25
CA LEU A 234 -8.64 9.44 -11.56
C LEU A 234 -9.44 9.52 -12.86
N GLU A 235 -9.05 8.80 -13.90
CA GLU A 235 -9.80 8.69 -15.17
C GLU A 235 -11.21 8.12 -14.96
N ALA A 236 -11.36 7.20 -14.01
CA ALA A 236 -12.65 6.63 -13.63
C ALA A 236 -13.49 7.54 -12.70
N GLY A 237 -13.04 8.76 -12.43
CA GLY A 237 -13.77 9.75 -11.63
C GLY A 237 -13.43 9.74 -10.13
N ALA A 238 -12.43 8.99 -9.67
CA ALA A 238 -12.00 9.05 -8.28
C ALA A 238 -11.45 10.45 -7.93
N LYS A 239 -11.81 10.94 -6.74
CA LYS A 239 -11.31 12.22 -6.24
C LYS A 239 -9.91 12.07 -5.68
N GLY A 240 -8.97 12.89 -6.15
CA GLY A 240 -7.64 12.99 -5.60
C GLY A 240 -7.55 14.14 -4.60
N LYS A 241 -6.76 13.93 -3.53
CA LYS A 241 -6.45 14.97 -2.54
C LYS A 241 -4.97 14.93 -2.18
N ASN A 242 -4.39 16.08 -1.87
CA ASN A 242 -2.97 16.24 -1.54
C ASN A 242 -2.02 15.70 -2.64
N LEU A 243 -2.37 15.85 -3.91
CA LEU A 243 -1.63 15.29 -5.05
C LEU A 243 -0.25 15.92 -5.23
N THR A 244 0.03 17.07 -4.62
CA THR A 244 1.34 17.72 -4.58
C THR A 244 2.27 17.13 -3.52
N GLU A 245 1.74 16.29 -2.62
CA GLU A 245 2.45 15.75 -1.47
C GLU A 245 2.98 14.32 -1.70
N TRP A 246 3.26 13.99 -2.95
CA TRP A 246 3.90 12.73 -3.33
C TRP A 246 5.39 12.80 -3.08
N GLN A 247 5.75 12.85 -1.83
CA GLN A 247 7.12 13.03 -1.42
C GLN A 247 7.72 11.79 -0.80
N TYR A 248 9.02 11.77 -0.81
CA TYR A 248 9.85 10.77 -0.19
C TYR A 248 11.02 11.43 0.53
N GLY A 249 11.67 10.72 1.44
CA GLY A 249 12.90 11.20 2.07
C GLY A 249 14.02 11.40 1.05
N LEU A 250 15.06 12.16 1.43
CA LEU A 250 16.21 12.40 0.58
C LEU A 250 16.83 11.09 0.11
N ALA A 251 17.17 11.03 -1.15
CA ALA A 251 17.81 9.88 -1.78
C ALA A 251 18.86 10.35 -2.79
N SER A 252 19.93 9.57 -2.92
CA SER A 252 20.92 9.79 -3.99
C SER A 252 20.53 9.03 -5.25
N VAL A 253 20.91 9.57 -6.39
CA VAL A 253 20.70 8.96 -7.71
C VAL A 253 21.85 8.02 -8.08
N ALA A 254 23.08 8.46 -7.83
CA ALA A 254 24.28 7.70 -8.13
C ALA A 254 25.32 7.79 -6.97
N PRO A 255 25.54 6.71 -6.20
CA PRO A 255 24.79 5.46 -6.20
C PRO A 255 23.36 5.65 -5.70
N ARG A 256 22.45 4.84 -6.17
CA ARG A 256 21.05 4.88 -5.71
C ARG A 256 20.97 4.44 -4.25
N TRP A 257 20.72 5.37 -3.37
CA TRP A 257 20.67 5.14 -1.93
C TRP A 257 19.63 6.04 -1.25
N ASN A 258 18.84 5.46 -0.39
CA ASN A 258 17.89 6.18 0.43
C ASN A 258 18.60 6.68 1.70
N VAL A 259 18.68 7.98 1.86
CA VAL A 259 19.33 8.60 3.04
C VAL A 259 18.44 8.39 4.27
N SER A 260 18.97 7.70 5.28
CA SER A 260 18.25 7.52 6.54
C SER A 260 17.95 8.85 7.23
N GLY A 261 16.72 9.02 7.73
CA GLY A 261 16.34 10.17 8.55
C GLY A 261 17.20 10.35 9.80
N THR A 262 17.93 9.31 10.23
CA THR A 262 18.91 9.40 11.34
C THR A 262 19.99 10.44 11.10
N TYR A 263 20.42 10.61 9.84
CA TYR A 263 21.41 11.63 9.50
C TYR A 263 20.89 13.06 9.69
N MET A 264 19.59 13.27 9.64
CA MET A 264 18.98 14.58 9.87
C MET A 264 19.03 15.00 11.35
N GLN A 265 19.20 14.06 12.27
CA GLN A 265 19.31 14.35 13.71
C GLN A 265 20.60 15.06 14.08
N VAL A 266 21.64 14.98 13.26
CA VAL A 266 22.89 15.72 13.45
C VAL A 266 22.87 17.11 12.80
N LEU A 267 21.71 17.57 12.34
CA LEU A 267 21.50 18.87 11.72
C LEU A 267 22.48 19.15 10.57
N PRO A 268 22.54 18.30 9.54
CA PRO A 268 23.47 18.45 8.45
C PRO A 268 23.21 19.77 7.70
N ARG A 269 24.28 20.39 7.25
CA ARG A 269 24.18 21.50 6.31
C ARG A 269 23.94 20.92 4.90
N VAL A 270 22.88 21.35 4.26
CA VAL A 270 22.57 20.98 2.87
C VAL A 270 22.92 22.16 1.99
N TYR A 271 23.67 21.91 0.93
CA TYR A 271 24.08 22.92 -0.05
C TYR A 271 24.01 22.32 -1.47
N SER A 272 23.97 23.17 -2.47
CA SER A 272 24.08 22.79 -3.88
C SER A 272 25.44 23.15 -4.42
N THR A 273 25.93 22.35 -5.37
CA THR A 273 27.18 22.61 -6.10
C THR A 273 26.93 22.50 -7.59
N GLU A 274 27.90 22.94 -8.39
CA GLU A 274 27.94 22.56 -9.80
C GLU A 274 28.16 21.06 -9.97
N SER A 275 28.01 20.54 -11.20
CA SER A 275 28.11 19.10 -11.48
C SER A 275 29.48 18.48 -11.18
N ASP A 276 30.53 19.28 -11.14
CA ASP A 276 31.90 18.90 -10.78
C ASP A 276 32.21 19.06 -9.28
N GLY A 277 31.24 19.54 -8.48
CA GLY A 277 31.38 19.76 -7.04
C GLY A 277 31.95 21.12 -6.66
N SER A 278 32.19 22.02 -7.61
CA SER A 278 32.60 23.39 -7.35
C SER A 278 31.43 24.30 -6.95
N ASP A 279 31.72 25.50 -6.48
CA ASP A 279 30.75 26.56 -6.11
C ASP A 279 29.66 26.07 -5.14
N GLU A 280 30.05 25.95 -3.85
CA GLU A 280 29.11 25.70 -2.72
C GLU A 280 28.14 26.88 -2.48
#